data_857c791f8bbeb3ef7853c17055dfec31
#
_entry.id   857c791f8bbeb3ef7853c17055dfec31
#
_cell.length_a   1.000
_cell.length_b   1.000
_cell.length_c   1.000
_cell.angle_alpha   90.00
_cell.angle_beta   90.00
_cell.angle_gamma   90.00
#
_symmetry.space_group_name_H-M   'P 1'
#
loop_
_entity.id
_entity.type
_entity.pdbx_description
1 polymer ?
#
loop_
_entity_poly.entity_id
_entity_poly.type
_entity_poly.pdbx_seq_one_letter_code
_entity_poly.pdbx_strand_id
1 'polypeptide(L)'
;MRRQRTTPIDTRTIVKESQKRIKKALVEGFEYHHLAIAKSDQFLRKHTSQRLDFAVMYVDLVGSTRLSTELAPDFLSKIVTVFSQEVSHIIEYFGGLVLKFVGDASIGYFPSSQNLDDVVLCGESVVLVVRNAINPLLLQMGHAGIEVKVTSDYGQHTVVRYGSDRERSHVDIISATMNLAAKMQSVTKGSQMVIGNSLYGKLSYEFRQIFEKANLEQIKWDYHNLAEQKPYQLYIATF
;
A
#
# COMPACT_ATOMS: atom_id res chain seq x y z
N MET A 1 23.95 -6.19 9.93
CA MET A 1 23.49 -6.48 11.31
C MET A 1 22.01 -6.80 11.27
N ARG A 2 21.64 -8.08 11.49
CA ARG A 2 20.26 -8.56 11.50
C ARG A 2 19.57 -8.08 12.78
N ARG A 3 18.60 -7.17 12.69
CA ARG A 3 17.60 -7.03 13.76
C ARG A 3 16.57 -8.16 13.56
N GLN A 4 16.74 -9.27 14.28
CA GLN A 4 15.66 -10.22 14.50
C GLN A 4 14.55 -9.46 15.25
N ARG A 5 13.36 -9.35 14.65
CA ARG A 5 12.18 -8.93 15.39
C ARG A 5 11.84 -10.03 16.39
N THR A 6 12.03 -9.75 17.68
CA THR A 6 11.83 -10.69 18.78
C THR A 6 10.40 -10.66 19.35
N THR A 7 9.50 -9.87 18.80
CA THR A 7 8.11 -9.77 19.28
C THR A 7 7.12 -9.94 18.12
N PRO A 8 6.04 -10.75 18.29
CA PRO A 8 4.94 -10.78 17.34
C PRO A 8 4.40 -9.38 17.12
N ILE A 9 4.17 -9.02 15.87
CA ILE A 9 3.60 -7.73 15.49
C ILE A 9 2.15 -7.71 16.01
N ASP A 10 1.88 -6.86 16.99
CA ASP A 10 0.52 -6.64 17.49
C ASP A 10 -0.12 -5.48 16.73
N THR A 11 -0.99 -5.81 15.78
CA THR A 11 -1.79 -4.85 15.01
C THR A 11 -2.56 -3.87 15.91
N ARG A 12 -2.95 -4.29 17.14
CA ARG A 12 -3.59 -3.41 18.12
C ARG A 12 -2.69 -2.27 18.56
N THR A 13 -1.39 -2.54 18.68
CA THR A 13 -0.41 -1.50 18.99
C THR A 13 -0.30 -0.48 17.85
N ILE A 14 -0.27 -0.93 16.60
CA ILE A 14 -0.26 -0.04 15.43
C ILE A 14 -1.49 0.87 15.43
N VAL A 15 -2.70 0.31 15.63
CA VAL A 15 -3.95 1.09 15.69
C VAL A 15 -3.89 2.15 16.80
N LYS A 16 -3.43 1.80 18.01
CA LYS A 16 -3.31 2.75 19.13
C LYS A 16 -2.33 3.88 18.84
N GLU A 17 -1.18 3.57 18.26
CA GLU A 17 -0.19 4.57 17.89
C GLU A 17 -0.73 5.50 16.78
N SER A 18 -1.42 4.94 15.78
CA SER A 18 -2.10 5.71 14.75
C SER A 18 -3.16 6.65 15.33
N GLN A 19 -4.00 6.16 16.26
CA GLN A 19 -5.00 7.00 16.92
C GLN A 19 -4.36 8.23 17.60
N LYS A 20 -3.22 8.05 18.28
CA LYS A 20 -2.50 9.15 18.93
C LYS A 20 -1.98 10.16 17.91
N ARG A 21 -1.33 9.68 16.84
CA ARG A 21 -0.78 10.56 15.78
C ARG A 21 -1.88 11.33 15.07
N ILE A 22 -2.97 10.66 14.66
CA ILE A 22 -4.09 11.28 13.96
C ILE A 22 -4.75 12.34 14.84
N LYS A 23 -5.02 12.02 16.12
CA LYS A 23 -5.61 12.99 17.05
C LYS A 23 -4.70 14.22 17.21
N LYS A 24 -3.40 14.02 17.36
CA LYS A 24 -2.42 15.11 17.43
C LYS A 24 -2.45 15.98 16.17
N ALA A 25 -2.39 15.35 14.99
CA ALA A 25 -2.41 16.04 13.71
C ALA A 25 -3.67 16.90 13.50
N LEU A 26 -4.84 16.38 13.90
CA LEU A 26 -6.11 17.10 13.74
C LEU A 26 -6.26 18.27 14.73
N VAL A 27 -5.65 18.21 15.93
CA VAL A 27 -5.75 19.24 16.98
C VAL A 27 -4.61 20.27 16.88
N GLU A 28 -3.37 19.81 16.72
CA GLU A 28 -2.15 20.61 16.77
C GLU A 28 -1.62 20.99 15.39
N GLY A 29 -2.18 20.39 14.32
CA GLY A 29 -1.69 20.54 12.96
C GLY A 29 -0.74 19.42 12.53
N PHE A 30 -0.46 19.37 11.23
CA PHE A 30 0.37 18.32 10.62
C PHE A 30 1.86 18.58 10.81
N GLU A 31 2.57 17.56 11.26
CA GLU A 31 4.04 17.56 11.24
C GLU A 31 4.53 16.94 9.92
N TYR A 32 5.33 17.67 9.16
CA TYR A 32 5.86 17.26 7.86
C TYR A 32 7.33 16.81 7.93
N HIS A 33 7.72 16.14 9.01
CA HIS A 33 9.11 15.68 9.20
C HIS A 33 9.39 14.29 8.62
N HIS A 34 8.39 13.65 8.00
CA HIS A 34 8.52 12.29 7.53
C HIS A 34 9.24 12.20 6.18
N LEU A 35 10.39 11.51 6.16
CA LEU A 35 11.28 11.38 5.00
C LEU A 35 11.00 10.13 4.16
N ALA A 36 9.74 9.65 4.10
CA ALA A 36 9.38 8.41 3.41
C ALA A 36 9.87 8.37 1.96
N ILE A 37 9.56 9.41 1.19
CA ILE A 37 9.99 9.52 -0.22
C ILE A 37 11.51 9.66 -0.35
N ALA A 38 12.18 10.40 0.55
CA ALA A 38 13.62 10.58 0.49
C ALA A 38 14.39 9.26 0.70
N LYS A 39 13.93 8.37 1.58
CA LYS A 39 14.51 7.04 1.77
C LYS A 39 14.37 6.18 0.51
N SER A 40 13.21 6.21 -0.12
CA SER A 40 12.94 5.55 -1.39
C SER A 40 13.84 6.08 -2.50
N ASP A 41 13.89 7.40 -2.67
CA ASP A 41 14.75 8.06 -3.67
C ASP A 41 16.23 7.66 -3.49
N GLN A 42 16.73 7.67 -2.25
CA GLN A 42 18.10 7.25 -1.95
C GLN A 42 18.35 5.78 -2.33
N PHE A 43 17.39 4.89 -2.03
CA PHE A 43 17.48 3.48 -2.40
C PHE A 43 17.51 3.31 -3.92
N LEU A 44 16.56 3.92 -4.63
CA LEU A 44 16.44 3.78 -6.09
C LEU A 44 17.63 4.36 -6.83
N ARG A 45 18.18 5.50 -6.39
CA ARG A 45 19.39 6.09 -7.00
C ARG A 45 20.60 5.17 -6.93
N LYS A 46 20.75 4.38 -5.88
CA LYS A 46 21.82 3.38 -5.75
C LYS A 46 21.65 2.18 -6.67
N HIS A 47 20.41 1.92 -7.12
CA HIS A 47 20.06 0.75 -7.92
C HIS A 47 19.63 1.10 -9.35
N THR A 48 19.89 2.31 -9.82
CA THR A 48 19.53 2.76 -11.17
C THR A 48 20.00 1.78 -12.23
N SER A 49 19.13 1.45 -13.19
CA SER A 49 19.36 0.48 -14.28
C SER A 49 19.52 -0.98 -13.81
N GLN A 50 19.24 -1.28 -12.55
CA GLN A 50 19.24 -2.64 -12.03
C GLN A 50 17.83 -3.25 -12.09
N ARG A 51 17.81 -4.59 -12.14
CA ARG A 51 16.61 -5.40 -11.97
C ARG A 51 16.58 -5.97 -10.56
N LEU A 52 15.50 -5.75 -9.86
CA LEU A 52 15.34 -6.16 -8.46
C LEU A 52 14.01 -6.90 -8.30
N ASP A 53 14.00 -7.94 -7.48
CA ASP A 53 12.81 -8.73 -7.18
C ASP A 53 12.25 -8.33 -5.82
N PHE A 54 11.00 -7.82 -5.80
CA PHE A 54 10.32 -7.45 -4.57
C PHE A 54 8.78 -7.38 -4.74
N ALA A 55 8.07 -7.25 -3.64
CA ALA A 55 6.64 -6.98 -3.66
C ALA A 55 6.37 -5.47 -3.79
N VAL A 56 5.36 -5.12 -4.57
CA VAL A 56 4.79 -3.77 -4.67
C VAL A 56 3.40 -3.76 -4.06
N MET A 57 3.01 -2.64 -3.46
CA MET A 57 1.72 -2.46 -2.84
C MET A 57 1.10 -1.14 -3.29
N TYR A 58 -0.17 -1.20 -3.67
CA TYR A 58 -1.03 -0.05 -3.90
C TYR A 58 -2.08 0.00 -2.81
N VAL A 59 -2.24 1.16 -2.22
CA VAL A 59 -3.24 1.46 -1.19
C VAL A 59 -4.04 2.65 -1.67
N ASP A 60 -5.35 2.52 -1.81
CA ASP A 60 -6.20 3.53 -2.45
C ASP A 60 -7.53 3.70 -1.70
N LEU A 61 -8.07 4.92 -1.67
CA LEU A 61 -9.37 5.18 -1.07
C LEU A 61 -10.50 4.75 -2.01
N VAL A 62 -11.52 4.13 -1.44
CA VAL A 62 -12.71 3.75 -2.19
C VAL A 62 -13.62 4.97 -2.35
N GLY A 63 -13.97 5.29 -3.60
CA GLY A 63 -14.93 6.37 -3.89
C GLY A 63 -14.37 7.78 -3.66
N SER A 64 -13.07 7.98 -3.79
CA SER A 64 -12.41 9.28 -3.63
C SER A 64 -13.00 10.38 -4.53
N THR A 65 -13.44 10.03 -5.73
CA THR A 65 -14.15 10.95 -6.62
C THR A 65 -15.44 11.47 -5.95
N ARG A 66 -16.21 10.61 -5.27
CA ARG A 66 -17.38 11.03 -4.51
C ARG A 66 -17.00 11.92 -3.33
N LEU A 67 -15.96 11.55 -2.57
CA LEU A 67 -15.48 12.36 -1.47
C LEU A 67 -15.09 13.76 -1.92
N SER A 68 -14.48 13.91 -3.10
CA SER A 68 -14.10 15.21 -3.66
C SER A 68 -15.28 16.09 -4.06
N THR A 69 -16.46 15.52 -4.26
CA THR A 69 -17.70 16.28 -4.56
C THR A 69 -18.54 16.57 -3.31
N GLU A 70 -18.44 15.73 -2.28
CA GLU A 70 -19.26 15.85 -1.06
C GLU A 70 -18.59 16.63 0.05
N LEU A 71 -17.25 16.68 0.09
CA LEU A 71 -16.48 17.32 1.15
C LEU A 71 -15.92 18.67 0.74
N ALA A 72 -15.86 19.61 1.69
CA ALA A 72 -15.13 20.85 1.51
C ALA A 72 -13.64 20.56 1.20
N PRO A 73 -12.99 21.30 0.27
CA PRO A 73 -11.61 21.04 -0.16
C PRO A 73 -10.60 20.96 0.97
N ASP A 74 -10.72 21.86 1.97
CA ASP A 74 -9.83 21.88 3.14
C ASP A 74 -9.96 20.62 4.00
N PHE A 75 -11.17 20.11 4.13
CA PHE A 75 -11.42 18.90 4.90
C PHE A 75 -10.96 17.64 4.15
N LEU A 76 -11.22 17.57 2.84
CA LEU A 76 -10.69 16.52 1.98
C LEU A 76 -9.16 16.47 2.04
N SER A 77 -8.50 17.64 1.95
CA SER A 77 -7.04 17.73 2.08
C SER A 77 -6.54 17.15 3.40
N LYS A 78 -7.21 17.46 4.52
CA LYS A 78 -6.86 16.89 5.83
C LYS A 78 -7.00 15.36 5.86
N ILE A 79 -8.09 14.83 5.30
CA ILE A 79 -8.31 13.36 5.25
C ILE A 79 -7.20 12.69 4.44
N VAL A 80 -6.92 13.19 3.23
CA VAL A 80 -5.89 12.62 2.35
C VAL A 80 -4.50 12.72 3.00
N THR A 81 -4.21 13.83 3.69
CA THR A 81 -2.93 14.00 4.41
C THR A 81 -2.81 13.00 5.55
N VAL A 82 -3.82 12.87 6.43
CA VAL A 82 -3.83 11.87 7.52
C VAL A 82 -3.65 10.47 6.96
N PHE A 83 -4.43 10.12 5.95
CA PHE A 83 -4.40 8.80 5.33
C PHE A 83 -3.02 8.48 4.76
N SER A 84 -2.46 9.37 3.92
CA SER A 84 -1.16 9.15 3.29
C SER A 84 -0.01 9.08 4.29
N GLN A 85 -0.05 9.87 5.37
CA GLN A 85 0.94 9.80 6.45
C GLN A 85 0.86 8.48 7.20
N GLU A 86 -0.35 8.02 7.59
CA GLU A 86 -0.51 6.76 8.32
C GLU A 86 -0.13 5.56 7.44
N VAL A 87 -0.53 5.53 6.16
CA VAL A 87 -0.10 4.49 5.21
C VAL A 87 1.42 4.45 5.09
N SER A 88 2.07 5.61 5.00
CA SER A 88 3.54 5.71 4.94
C SER A 88 4.20 5.13 6.18
N HIS A 89 3.71 5.49 7.38
CA HIS A 89 4.21 4.94 8.64
C HIS A 89 4.06 3.41 8.72
N ILE A 90 2.91 2.88 8.27
CA ILE A 90 2.66 1.44 8.29
C ILE A 90 3.58 0.72 7.30
N ILE A 91 3.72 1.20 6.06
CA ILE A 91 4.62 0.64 5.06
C ILE A 91 6.06 0.57 5.63
N GLU A 92 6.56 1.68 6.19
CA GLU A 92 7.91 1.70 6.78
C GLU A 92 8.04 0.81 8.01
N TYR A 93 7.01 0.71 8.84
CA TYR A 93 7.00 -0.17 10.01
C TYR A 93 7.23 -1.63 9.62
N PHE A 94 6.66 -2.07 8.49
CA PHE A 94 6.85 -3.41 7.93
C PHE A 94 8.08 -3.54 7.02
N GLY A 95 8.98 -2.55 7.01
CA GLY A 95 10.23 -2.59 6.26
C GLY A 95 10.09 -2.25 4.78
N GLY A 96 8.94 -1.75 4.36
CA GLY A 96 8.71 -1.20 3.02
C GLY A 96 9.27 0.21 2.86
N LEU A 97 9.26 0.68 1.62
CA LEU A 97 9.59 2.05 1.22
C LEU A 97 8.41 2.64 0.45
N VAL A 98 8.12 3.92 0.68
CA VAL A 98 7.08 4.64 -0.07
C VAL A 98 7.66 5.12 -1.38
N LEU A 99 7.10 4.67 -2.49
CA LEU A 99 7.56 5.06 -3.82
C LEU A 99 7.06 6.45 -4.19
N LYS A 100 5.76 6.65 -4.12
CA LYS A 100 5.09 7.90 -4.49
C LYS A 100 3.62 7.89 -4.06
N PHE A 101 3.03 9.08 -4.13
CA PHE A 101 1.59 9.28 -4.02
C PHE A 101 1.03 9.66 -5.39
N VAL A 102 -0.15 9.12 -5.73
CA VAL A 102 -0.86 9.40 -6.99
C VAL A 102 -2.32 9.69 -6.65
N GLY A 103 -2.67 10.98 -6.60
CA GLY A 103 -3.96 11.39 -6.05
C GLY A 103 -4.08 11.01 -4.58
N ASP A 104 -5.07 10.20 -4.25
CA ASP A 104 -5.31 9.61 -2.94
C ASP A 104 -4.64 8.23 -2.75
N ALA A 105 -4.01 7.69 -3.80
CA ALA A 105 -3.31 6.43 -3.72
C ALA A 105 -1.89 6.59 -3.17
N SER A 106 -1.49 5.68 -2.29
CA SER A 106 -0.12 5.51 -1.79
C SER A 106 0.48 4.25 -2.39
N ILE A 107 1.67 4.36 -2.97
CA ILE A 107 2.37 3.23 -3.60
C ILE A 107 3.64 2.95 -2.81
N GLY A 108 3.78 1.72 -2.34
CA GLY A 108 4.95 1.24 -1.63
C GLY A 108 5.57 0.00 -2.27
N TYR A 109 6.78 -0.34 -1.84
CA TYR A 109 7.47 -1.55 -2.25
C TYR A 109 8.35 -2.08 -1.11
N PHE A 110 8.69 -3.37 -1.16
CA PHE A 110 9.36 -4.09 -0.08
C PHE A 110 10.66 -4.75 -0.56
N PRO A 111 11.75 -3.97 -0.74
CA PRO A 111 12.96 -4.44 -1.40
C PRO A 111 13.82 -5.38 -0.55
N SER A 112 13.65 -5.35 0.76
CA SER A 112 14.46 -6.11 1.73
C SER A 112 13.64 -7.13 2.50
N SER A 113 12.38 -7.35 2.11
CA SER A 113 11.51 -8.28 2.81
C SER A 113 11.99 -9.72 2.58
N GLN A 114 12.66 -10.29 3.58
CA GLN A 114 12.97 -11.72 3.64
C GLN A 114 11.72 -12.55 3.98
N ASN A 115 10.73 -11.92 4.58
CA ASN A 115 9.44 -12.49 4.92
C ASN A 115 8.33 -11.70 4.23
N LEU A 116 7.75 -12.27 3.17
CA LEU A 116 6.66 -11.63 2.42
C LEU A 116 5.32 -11.62 3.17
N ASP A 117 5.21 -12.35 4.27
CA ASP A 117 4.07 -12.27 5.19
C ASP A 117 3.94 -10.86 5.80
N ASP A 118 5.06 -10.14 5.96
CA ASP A 118 5.06 -8.73 6.41
C ASP A 118 4.29 -7.81 5.44
N VAL A 119 4.22 -8.15 4.16
CA VAL A 119 3.43 -7.41 3.16
C VAL A 119 1.93 -7.57 3.44
N VAL A 120 1.50 -8.78 3.82
CA VAL A 120 0.10 -9.06 4.19
C VAL A 120 -0.26 -8.34 5.48
N LEU A 121 0.59 -8.42 6.50
CA LEU A 121 0.41 -7.71 7.77
C LEU A 121 0.35 -6.18 7.58
N CYS A 122 1.13 -5.65 6.65
CA CYS A 122 1.07 -4.24 6.27
C CYS A 122 -0.32 -3.88 5.71
N GLY A 123 -0.82 -4.65 4.73
CA GLY A 123 -2.14 -4.43 4.12
C GLY A 123 -3.28 -4.54 5.13
N GLU A 124 -3.27 -5.58 5.96
CA GLU A 124 -4.23 -5.74 7.08
C GLU A 124 -4.19 -4.53 8.02
N SER A 125 -2.99 -4.13 8.45
CA SER A 125 -2.81 -2.99 9.37
C SER A 125 -3.36 -1.69 8.79
N VAL A 126 -3.20 -1.46 7.49
CA VAL A 126 -3.78 -0.30 6.80
C VAL A 126 -5.31 -0.33 6.89
N VAL A 127 -5.95 -1.45 6.57
CA VAL A 127 -7.41 -1.59 6.67
C VAL A 127 -7.90 -1.36 8.09
N LEU A 128 -7.23 -1.97 9.08
CA LEU A 128 -7.61 -1.83 10.49
C LEU A 128 -7.39 -0.43 11.05
N VAL A 129 -6.35 0.29 10.62
CA VAL A 129 -6.12 1.70 11.00
C VAL A 129 -7.20 2.60 10.42
N VAL A 130 -7.58 2.41 9.15
CA VAL A 130 -8.70 3.17 8.56
C VAL A 130 -9.98 2.91 9.36
N ARG A 131 -10.32 1.66 9.61
CA ARG A 131 -11.54 1.27 10.33
C ARG A 131 -11.57 1.73 11.78
N ASN A 132 -10.47 1.55 12.52
CA ASN A 132 -10.46 1.67 13.98
C ASN A 132 -9.75 2.94 14.49
N ALA A 133 -9.04 3.69 13.63
CA ALA A 133 -8.40 4.93 14.03
C ALA A 133 -8.93 6.14 13.24
N ILE A 134 -9.03 6.08 11.91
CA ILE A 134 -9.49 7.22 11.10
C ILE A 134 -11.01 7.36 11.19
N ASN A 135 -11.77 6.31 10.89
CA ASN A 135 -13.23 6.37 10.83
C ASN A 135 -13.91 6.82 12.13
N PRO A 136 -13.50 6.38 13.34
CA PRO A 136 -14.10 6.89 14.57
C PRO A 136 -13.97 8.40 14.72
N LEU A 137 -12.87 9.00 14.28
CA LEU A 137 -12.65 10.45 14.32
C LEU A 137 -13.50 11.16 13.28
N LEU A 138 -13.60 10.64 12.05
CA LEU A 138 -14.48 11.20 11.01
C LEU A 138 -15.94 11.21 11.47
N LEU A 139 -16.41 10.13 12.09
CA LEU A 139 -17.77 10.02 12.64
C LEU A 139 -18.02 11.03 13.78
N GLN A 140 -17.03 11.23 14.69
CA GLN A 140 -17.12 12.24 15.74
C GLN A 140 -17.20 13.67 15.18
N MET A 141 -16.63 13.90 14.00
CA MET A 141 -16.69 15.18 13.30
C MET A 141 -17.94 15.34 12.40
N GLY A 142 -18.87 14.36 12.44
CA GLY A 142 -20.11 14.38 11.66
C GLY A 142 -19.96 13.95 10.21
N HIS A 143 -18.84 13.31 9.85
CA HIS A 143 -18.59 12.83 8.48
C HIS A 143 -18.74 11.31 8.37
N ALA A 144 -19.08 10.83 7.18
CA ALA A 144 -19.08 9.40 6.90
C ALA A 144 -17.66 8.82 6.96
N GLY A 145 -17.58 7.54 7.33
CA GLY A 145 -16.32 6.81 7.26
C GLY A 145 -15.83 6.63 5.82
N ILE A 146 -14.54 6.36 5.69
CA ILE A 146 -13.90 6.03 4.42
C ILE A 146 -13.57 4.53 4.39
N GLU A 147 -13.44 3.99 3.19
CA GLU A 147 -12.93 2.63 2.97
C GLU A 147 -11.64 2.68 2.17
N VAL A 148 -10.82 1.66 2.37
CA VAL A 148 -9.54 1.49 1.69
C VAL A 148 -9.49 0.14 1.00
N LYS A 149 -8.84 0.08 -0.14
CA LYS A 149 -8.52 -1.14 -0.86
C LYS A 149 -7.01 -1.26 -1.04
N VAL A 150 -6.52 -2.48 -0.90
CA VAL A 150 -5.08 -2.79 -0.97
C VAL A 150 -4.85 -3.83 -2.06
N THR A 151 -3.87 -3.60 -2.91
CA THR A 151 -3.41 -4.62 -3.86
C THR A 151 -1.91 -4.79 -3.77
N SER A 152 -1.43 -6.02 -3.94
CA SER A 152 -0.01 -6.31 -3.91
C SER A 152 0.34 -7.51 -4.78
N ASP A 153 1.51 -7.43 -5.42
CA ASP A 153 2.08 -8.61 -6.08
C ASP A 153 3.61 -8.56 -6.02
N TYR A 154 4.23 -9.72 -6.28
CA TYR A 154 5.67 -9.90 -6.28
C TYR A 154 6.18 -10.11 -7.70
N GLY A 155 7.30 -9.50 -8.03
CA GLY A 155 7.93 -9.72 -9.33
C GLY A 155 9.24 -8.96 -9.51
N GLN A 156 9.77 -9.04 -10.73
CA GLN A 156 10.97 -8.34 -11.13
C GLN A 156 10.64 -6.91 -11.60
N HIS A 157 11.42 -5.96 -11.12
CA HIS A 157 11.25 -4.53 -11.39
C HIS A 157 12.56 -3.95 -11.93
N THR A 158 12.45 -3.00 -12.85
CA THR A 158 13.59 -2.24 -13.34
C THR A 158 13.55 -0.84 -12.73
N VAL A 159 14.65 -0.44 -12.09
CA VAL A 159 14.82 0.94 -11.60
C VAL A 159 15.23 1.83 -12.76
N VAL A 160 14.47 2.88 -13.02
CA VAL A 160 14.69 3.80 -14.12
C VAL A 160 14.98 5.20 -13.62
N ARG A 161 15.68 5.95 -14.45
CA ARG A 161 15.97 7.37 -14.25
C ARG A 161 15.37 8.17 -15.39
N TYR A 162 14.60 9.19 -15.05
CA TYR A 162 13.99 10.12 -16.01
C TYR A 162 14.71 11.46 -16.00
N GLY A 163 14.94 12.00 -17.18
CA GLY A 163 15.63 13.28 -17.36
C GLY A 163 17.14 13.16 -17.57
N SER A 164 17.76 14.24 -18.02
CA SER A 164 19.17 14.33 -18.39
C SER A 164 20.11 14.75 -17.25
N ASP A 165 19.56 15.40 -16.21
CA ASP A 165 20.33 15.84 -15.05
C ASP A 165 20.53 14.68 -14.08
N ARG A 166 21.78 14.35 -13.79
CA ARG A 166 22.12 13.22 -12.93
C ARG A 166 21.67 13.41 -11.48
N GLU A 167 21.69 14.64 -10.97
CA GLU A 167 21.37 14.92 -9.56
C GLU A 167 19.88 15.22 -9.36
N ARG A 168 19.25 15.93 -10.30
CA ARG A 168 17.85 16.35 -10.22
C ARG A 168 16.88 15.44 -10.98
N SER A 169 17.40 14.40 -11.64
CA SER A 169 16.56 13.42 -12.33
C SER A 169 15.62 12.70 -11.37
N HIS A 170 14.41 12.43 -11.83
CA HIS A 170 13.47 11.58 -11.12
C HIS A 170 13.87 10.10 -11.26
N VAL A 171 13.78 9.33 -10.19
CA VAL A 171 13.95 7.87 -10.20
C VAL A 171 12.63 7.18 -9.89
N ASP A 172 12.36 6.08 -10.56
CA ASP A 172 11.11 5.35 -10.41
C ASP A 172 11.32 3.86 -10.72
N ILE A 173 10.27 3.07 -10.60
CA ILE A 173 10.23 1.64 -10.88
C ILE A 173 9.28 1.39 -12.04
N ILE A 174 9.70 0.56 -12.99
CA ILE A 174 8.80 0.05 -14.03
C ILE A 174 8.81 -1.48 -14.05
N SER A 175 7.62 -2.08 -14.23
CA SER A 175 7.48 -3.54 -14.41
C SER A 175 6.06 -3.91 -14.82
N ALA A 176 5.90 -5.12 -15.35
CA ALA A 176 4.57 -5.73 -15.53
C ALA A 176 3.85 -5.90 -14.19
N THR A 177 4.57 -6.22 -13.11
CA THR A 177 4.02 -6.36 -11.76
C THR A 177 3.42 -5.07 -11.22
N MET A 178 4.06 -3.91 -11.46
CA MET A 178 3.49 -2.59 -11.12
C MET A 178 2.16 -2.36 -11.84
N ASN A 179 2.12 -2.60 -13.15
CA ASN A 179 0.92 -2.44 -13.95
C ASN A 179 -0.20 -3.41 -13.51
N LEU A 180 0.18 -4.66 -13.19
CA LEU A 180 -0.74 -5.67 -12.70
C LEU A 180 -1.34 -5.26 -11.35
N ALA A 181 -0.52 -4.86 -10.38
CA ALA A 181 -0.99 -4.41 -9.07
C ALA A 181 -1.90 -3.19 -9.17
N ALA A 182 -1.59 -2.25 -10.05
CA ALA A 182 -2.47 -1.11 -10.35
C ALA A 182 -3.80 -1.57 -10.97
N LYS A 183 -3.79 -2.50 -11.94
CA LYS A 183 -5.01 -3.02 -12.57
C LYS A 183 -5.88 -3.79 -11.56
N MET A 184 -5.29 -4.51 -10.61
CA MET A 184 -6.02 -5.23 -9.55
C MET A 184 -6.91 -4.29 -8.72
N GLN A 185 -6.59 -2.99 -8.62
CA GLN A 185 -7.41 -2.00 -7.93
C GLN A 185 -8.84 -1.90 -8.50
N SER A 186 -9.04 -2.18 -9.79
CA SER A 186 -10.36 -2.12 -10.44
C SER A 186 -11.33 -3.22 -9.98
N VAL A 187 -10.80 -4.33 -9.45
CA VAL A 187 -11.59 -5.47 -8.98
C VAL A 187 -11.58 -5.63 -7.46
N THR A 188 -10.84 -4.77 -6.75
CA THR A 188 -10.73 -4.77 -5.29
C THR A 188 -11.80 -3.89 -4.68
N LYS A 189 -12.52 -4.40 -3.69
CA LYS A 189 -13.55 -3.68 -2.93
C LYS A 189 -12.97 -3.05 -1.66
N GLY A 190 -13.77 -2.22 -1.00
CA GLY A 190 -13.42 -1.67 0.31
C GLY A 190 -13.14 -2.74 1.36
N SER A 191 -12.19 -2.47 2.23
CA SER A 191 -11.72 -3.38 3.28
C SER A 191 -11.14 -4.70 2.78
N GLN A 192 -10.75 -4.77 1.51
CA GLN A 192 -10.12 -5.94 0.91
C GLN A 192 -8.65 -5.70 0.59
N MET A 193 -7.88 -6.80 0.71
CA MET A 193 -6.58 -6.95 0.09
C MET A 193 -6.65 -8.02 -1.00
N VAL A 194 -6.25 -7.65 -2.22
CA VAL A 194 -6.14 -8.57 -3.35
C VAL A 194 -4.66 -8.75 -3.69
N ILE A 195 -4.23 -10.00 -3.77
CA ILE A 195 -2.84 -10.32 -4.12
C ILE A 195 -2.78 -11.19 -5.37
N GLY A 196 -1.70 -11.04 -6.11
CA GLY A 196 -1.41 -11.84 -7.28
C GLY A 196 -0.84 -13.21 -6.94
N ASN A 197 -0.90 -14.13 -7.90
CA ASN A 197 -0.40 -15.51 -7.75
C ASN A 197 1.09 -15.55 -7.38
N SER A 198 1.90 -14.61 -7.86
CA SER A 198 3.34 -14.59 -7.58
C SER A 198 3.63 -14.30 -6.11
N LEU A 199 2.91 -13.37 -5.50
CA LEU A 199 3.02 -13.10 -4.06
C LEU A 199 2.44 -14.24 -3.24
N TYR A 200 1.22 -14.73 -3.59
CA TYR A 200 0.56 -15.83 -2.89
C TYR A 200 1.45 -17.08 -2.78
N GLY A 201 2.13 -17.44 -3.87
CA GLY A 201 3.04 -18.58 -3.89
C GLY A 201 4.25 -18.48 -2.95
N LYS A 202 4.59 -17.28 -2.50
CA LYS A 202 5.73 -16.99 -1.64
C LYS A 202 5.38 -16.77 -0.16
N LEU A 203 4.08 -16.69 0.17
CA LEU A 203 3.60 -16.57 1.54
C LEU A 203 3.81 -17.90 2.30
N SER A 204 3.93 -17.81 3.63
CA SER A 204 3.86 -18.96 4.51
C SER A 204 2.48 -19.64 4.43
N TYR A 205 2.40 -20.88 4.91
CA TYR A 205 1.14 -21.63 4.88
C TYR A 205 0.04 -20.90 5.65
N GLU A 206 0.34 -20.36 6.82
CA GLU A 206 -0.59 -19.66 7.70
C GLU A 206 -1.20 -18.44 7.00
N PHE A 207 -0.37 -17.67 6.30
CA PHE A 207 -0.83 -16.46 5.60
C PHE A 207 -1.60 -16.77 4.32
N ARG A 208 -1.32 -17.90 3.65
CA ARG A 208 -2.14 -18.35 2.52
C ARG A 208 -3.57 -18.65 2.92
N GLN A 209 -3.80 -19.15 4.14
CA GLN A 209 -5.15 -19.49 4.63
C GLN A 209 -6.05 -18.27 4.84
N ILE A 210 -5.49 -17.06 4.92
CA ILE A 210 -6.25 -15.82 5.02
C ILE A 210 -6.94 -15.48 3.71
N PHE A 211 -6.41 -15.96 2.58
CA PHE A 211 -6.86 -15.60 1.25
C PHE A 211 -7.74 -16.67 0.62
N GLU A 212 -8.84 -16.24 0.04
CA GLU A 212 -9.68 -17.05 -0.83
C GLU A 212 -9.27 -16.87 -2.29
N LYS A 213 -9.32 -17.97 -3.06
CA LYS A 213 -9.08 -17.92 -4.50
C LYS A 213 -10.21 -17.15 -5.18
N ALA A 214 -9.89 -16.10 -5.91
CA ALA A 214 -10.88 -15.29 -6.61
C ALA A 214 -11.54 -16.06 -7.75
N ASN A 215 -12.87 -15.91 -7.87
CA ASN A 215 -13.58 -16.31 -9.09
C ASN A 215 -13.39 -15.20 -10.14
N LEU A 216 -12.50 -15.46 -11.11
CA LEU A 216 -12.06 -14.46 -12.09
C LEU A 216 -13.18 -14.03 -13.04
N GLU A 217 -14.11 -14.93 -13.37
CA GLU A 217 -15.27 -14.61 -14.21
C GLU A 217 -16.23 -13.65 -13.48
N GLN A 218 -16.51 -13.94 -12.22
CA GLN A 218 -17.40 -13.11 -11.38
C GLN A 218 -16.88 -11.69 -11.20
N ILE A 219 -15.56 -11.51 -11.04
CA ILE A 219 -14.93 -10.20 -10.92
C ILE A 219 -14.56 -9.58 -12.28
N LYS A 220 -14.88 -10.23 -13.39
CA LYS A 220 -14.56 -9.80 -14.76
C LYS A 220 -13.07 -9.51 -14.97
N TRP A 221 -12.21 -10.38 -14.45
CA TRP A 221 -10.77 -10.29 -14.58
C TRP A 221 -10.28 -11.01 -15.82
N ASP A 222 -9.66 -10.25 -16.73
CA ASP A 222 -9.23 -10.72 -18.06
C ASP A 222 -7.72 -10.62 -18.30
N TYR A 223 -6.93 -10.26 -17.26
CA TYR A 223 -5.49 -10.18 -17.40
C TYR A 223 -4.88 -11.58 -17.57
N HIS A 224 -4.10 -11.76 -18.63
CA HIS A 224 -3.41 -13.00 -18.93
C HIS A 224 -1.91 -12.83 -18.72
N ASN A 225 -1.29 -13.83 -18.11
CA ASN A 225 0.16 -13.93 -18.12
C ASN A 225 0.61 -14.29 -19.56
N LEU A 226 1.44 -13.44 -20.15
CA LEU A 226 1.94 -13.62 -21.52
C LEU A 226 2.66 -14.95 -21.73
N ALA A 227 3.29 -15.50 -20.68
CA ALA A 227 4.02 -16.77 -20.75
C ALA A 227 3.10 -17.99 -20.72
N GLU A 228 1.96 -17.93 -20.03
CA GLU A 228 1.10 -19.10 -19.80
C GLU A 228 -0.20 -19.07 -20.59
N GLN A 229 -0.55 -17.95 -21.22
CA GLN A 229 -1.82 -17.71 -21.93
C GLN A 229 -3.08 -18.03 -21.11
N LYS A 230 -2.94 -18.07 -19.78
CA LYS A 230 -4.03 -18.31 -18.83
C LYS A 230 -4.33 -17.03 -18.06
N PRO A 231 -5.59 -16.86 -17.61
CA PRO A 231 -5.94 -15.77 -16.71
C PRO A 231 -5.05 -15.79 -15.47
N TYR A 232 -4.45 -14.65 -15.12
CA TYR A 232 -3.58 -14.53 -13.96
C TYR A 232 -4.42 -14.63 -12.69
N GLN A 233 -4.16 -15.64 -11.85
CA GLN A 233 -4.94 -15.93 -10.66
C GLN A 233 -4.74 -14.85 -9.59
N LEU A 234 -5.84 -14.42 -8.99
CA LEU A 234 -5.90 -13.51 -7.85
C LEU A 234 -6.43 -14.20 -6.61
N TYR A 235 -6.07 -13.67 -5.45
CA TYR A 235 -6.50 -14.13 -4.15
C TYR A 235 -6.96 -12.94 -3.32
N ILE A 236 -8.06 -13.09 -2.56
CA ILE A 236 -8.76 -12.01 -1.88
C ILE A 236 -8.83 -12.31 -0.39
N ALA A 237 -8.44 -11.36 0.44
CA ALA A 237 -8.74 -11.34 1.87
C ALA A 237 -9.62 -10.14 2.20
N THR A 238 -10.54 -10.30 3.15
CA THR A 238 -11.39 -9.20 3.69
C THR A 238 -11.10 -9.07 5.17
N PHE A 239 -10.78 -7.87 5.63
CA PHE A 239 -10.38 -7.58 7.02
C PHE A 239 -11.41 -6.75 7.77
#